data_aed4bc2f30f9bf4f5610ad08877d7714
#
_entry.id   aed4bc2f30f9bf4f5610ad08877d7714
#
_cell.length_a   1.000
_cell.length_b   1.000
_cell.length_c   1.000
_cell.angle_alpha   90.00
_cell.angle_beta   90.00
_cell.angle_gamma   90.00
#
_symmetry.space_group_name_H-M   'P 1'
#
loop_
_entity.id
_entity.type
_entity.pdbx_description
1 polymer ?
#
loop_
_entity_poly.entity_id
_entity_poly.type
_entity_poly.pdbx_seq_one_letter_code
_entity_poly.pdbx_strand_id
1 'polypeptide(L)' 'MALNAERKAEIVKEYQVGEGDTGSPEVQVALLTANIEQLQGHFQSHKHDHHSRRGLIRMVNQRRKLLDYLK' A
#
# COMPACT_ATOMS: atom_id res chain seq x y z
N MET A 1 7.89 -9.40 -0.71
CA MET A 1 7.10 -8.54 0.16
C MET A 1 5.98 -7.78 -0.53
N ALA A 2 5.73 -8.08 -1.76
CA ALA A 2 4.51 -7.59 -2.40
C ALA A 2 3.30 -8.36 -1.88
N LEU A 3 2.14 -7.76 -1.90
CA LEU A 3 0.90 -8.45 -1.57
C LEU A 3 0.67 -9.57 -2.59
N ASN A 4 0.13 -10.70 -2.15
CA ASN A 4 -0.24 -11.76 -3.09
C ASN A 4 -1.48 -11.35 -3.89
N ALA A 5 -1.76 -12.06 -4.99
CA ALA A 5 -2.84 -11.72 -5.89
C ALA A 5 -4.22 -11.75 -5.19
N GLU A 6 -4.43 -12.70 -4.29
CA GLU A 6 -5.69 -12.83 -3.56
C GLU A 6 -5.93 -11.62 -2.65
N ARG A 7 -4.90 -11.19 -1.91
CA ARG A 7 -5.02 -10.05 -1.01
C ARG A 7 -5.24 -8.76 -1.78
N LYS A 8 -4.54 -8.58 -2.91
CA LYS A 8 -4.75 -7.43 -3.79
C LYS A 8 -6.19 -7.39 -4.31
N ALA A 9 -6.70 -8.52 -4.75
CA ALA A 9 -8.06 -8.61 -5.27
C ALA A 9 -9.09 -8.28 -4.18
N GLU A 10 -8.89 -8.76 -2.97
CA GLU A 10 -9.77 -8.44 -1.84
C GLU A 10 -9.80 -6.94 -1.56
N ILE A 11 -8.63 -6.30 -1.53
CA ILE A 11 -8.52 -4.86 -1.25
C ILE A 11 -9.18 -4.06 -2.37
N VAL A 12 -8.92 -4.40 -3.62
CA VAL A 12 -9.53 -3.72 -4.76
C VAL A 12 -11.05 -3.82 -4.67
N LYS A 13 -11.57 -5.01 -4.41
CA LYS A 13 -13.00 -5.24 -4.31
C LYS A 13 -13.64 -4.44 -3.18
N GLU A 14 -12.95 -4.34 -2.03
CA GLU A 14 -13.45 -3.65 -0.84
C GLU A 14 -13.50 -2.13 -1.04
N TYR A 15 -12.49 -1.56 -1.71
CA TYR A 15 -12.33 -0.10 -1.78
C TYR A 15 -12.66 0.50 -3.14
N GLN A 16 -12.97 -0.31 -4.15
CA GLN A 16 -13.27 0.23 -5.48
C GLN A 16 -14.49 1.14 -5.45
N VAL A 17 -14.43 2.22 -6.21
CA VAL A 17 -15.52 3.20 -6.32
C VAL A 17 -16.61 2.69 -7.25
N GLY A 18 -16.24 1.87 -8.24
CA GLY A 18 -17.14 1.27 -9.19
C GLY A 18 -16.63 -0.08 -9.63
N GLU A 19 -17.50 -0.86 -10.25
CA GLU A 19 -17.13 -2.17 -10.76
C GLU A 19 -16.01 -2.07 -11.78
N GLY A 20 -14.96 -2.88 -11.60
CA GLY A 20 -13.80 -2.86 -12.47
C GLY A 20 -12.77 -1.79 -12.14
N ASP A 21 -12.99 -0.98 -11.09
CA ASP A 21 -12.04 0.04 -10.66
C ASP A 21 -10.86 -0.63 -9.95
N THR A 22 -9.66 -0.46 -10.50
CA THR A 22 -8.43 -0.98 -9.91
C THR A 22 -7.41 0.11 -9.64
N GLY A 23 -7.69 1.36 -10.00
CA GLY A 23 -6.72 2.43 -9.95
C GLY A 23 -7.19 3.73 -9.34
N SER A 24 -8.37 3.77 -8.69
CA SER A 24 -8.80 5.00 -8.03
C SER A 24 -7.90 5.34 -6.86
N PRO A 25 -7.83 6.63 -6.43
CA PRO A 25 -7.03 7.00 -5.26
C PRO A 25 -7.40 6.21 -4.01
N GLU A 26 -8.67 5.88 -3.81
CA GLU A 26 -9.12 5.08 -2.68
C GLU A 26 -8.50 3.69 -2.69
N VAL A 27 -8.51 3.03 -3.83
CA VAL A 27 -7.91 1.71 -4.00
C VAL A 27 -6.39 1.80 -3.81
N GLN A 28 -5.75 2.82 -4.40
CA GLN A 28 -4.31 3.02 -4.27
C GLN A 28 -3.89 3.21 -2.81
N VAL A 29 -4.63 4.02 -2.04
CA VAL A 29 -4.35 4.22 -0.61
C VAL A 29 -4.47 2.91 0.15
N ALA A 30 -5.50 2.13 -0.12
CA ALA A 30 -5.71 0.84 0.55
C ALA A 30 -4.58 -0.14 0.26
N LEU A 31 -4.16 -0.24 -1.00
CA LEU A 31 -3.05 -1.11 -1.39
C LEU A 31 -1.73 -0.67 -0.76
N LEU A 32 -1.45 0.64 -0.77
CA LEU A 32 -0.25 1.18 -0.15
C LEU A 32 -0.25 0.92 1.36
N THR A 33 -1.37 1.11 2.03
CA THR A 33 -1.50 0.84 3.46
C THR A 33 -1.15 -0.61 3.78
N ALA A 34 -1.69 -1.56 3.01
CA ALA A 34 -1.41 -2.98 3.22
C ALA A 34 0.06 -3.31 2.98
N ASN A 35 0.68 -2.73 1.93
CA ASN A 35 2.10 -2.91 1.66
C ASN A 35 2.97 -2.32 2.77
N ILE A 36 2.61 -1.13 3.28
CA ILE A 36 3.33 -0.49 4.37
C ILE A 36 3.29 -1.38 5.63
N GLU A 37 2.14 -1.93 5.95
CA GLU A 37 2.00 -2.82 7.10
C GLU A 37 2.88 -4.07 6.97
N GLN A 38 2.94 -4.66 5.78
CA GLN A 38 3.82 -5.80 5.52
C GLN A 38 5.28 -5.45 5.73
N LEU A 39 5.72 -4.29 5.21
CA LEU A 39 7.10 -3.85 5.36
C LEU A 39 7.43 -3.52 6.82
N GLN A 40 6.51 -2.95 7.57
CA GLN A 40 6.70 -2.70 8.99
C GLN A 40 6.93 -4.00 9.75
N GLY A 41 6.15 -5.04 9.43
CA GLY A 41 6.38 -6.38 9.99
C GLY A 41 7.74 -6.95 9.63
N HIS A 42 8.17 -6.73 8.39
CA HIS A 42 9.50 -7.17 7.93
C HIS A 42 10.61 -6.53 8.77
N PHE A 43 10.50 -5.24 9.10
CA PHE A 43 11.54 -4.53 9.86
C PHE A 43 11.67 -4.99 11.30
N GLN A 44 10.68 -5.67 11.84
CA GLN A 44 10.80 -6.24 13.19
C GLN A 44 11.91 -7.29 13.26
N SER A 45 12.15 -8.01 12.16
CA SER A 45 13.19 -9.03 12.08
C SER A 45 14.36 -8.66 11.17
N HIS A 46 14.24 -7.60 10.37
CA HIS A 46 15.25 -7.20 9.40
C HIS A 46 15.54 -5.70 9.49
N LYS A 47 16.03 -5.27 10.64
CA LYS A 47 16.21 -3.83 10.97
C LYS A 47 17.21 -3.11 10.07
N HIS A 48 18.13 -3.83 9.44
CA HIS A 48 19.19 -3.24 8.63
C HIS A 48 18.94 -3.36 7.13
N ASP A 49 17.72 -3.69 6.72
CA ASP A 49 17.37 -3.77 5.30
C ASP A 49 17.08 -2.37 4.76
N HIS A 50 18.13 -1.72 4.27
CA HIS A 50 18.05 -0.34 3.78
C HIS A 50 17.23 -0.19 2.51
N HIS A 51 17.21 -1.19 1.65
CA HIS A 51 16.42 -1.15 0.43
C HIS A 51 14.92 -1.16 0.74
N SER A 52 14.50 -2.03 1.65
CA SER A 52 13.10 -2.07 2.07
C SER A 52 12.70 -0.80 2.81
N ARG A 53 13.61 -0.21 3.58
CA ARG A 53 13.35 1.05 4.26
C ARG A 53 13.09 2.19 3.28
N ARG A 54 13.87 2.28 2.19
CA ARG A 54 13.64 3.27 1.13
C ARG A 54 12.28 3.06 0.48
N GLY A 55 11.92 1.81 0.21
CA GLY A 55 10.62 1.47 -0.35
C GLY A 55 9.48 1.88 0.57
N LEU A 56 9.64 1.64 1.87
CA LEU A 56 8.65 2.04 2.87
C LEU A 56 8.45 3.55 2.89
N ILE A 57 9.55 4.32 2.92
CA ILE A 57 9.48 5.79 2.93
C ILE A 57 8.77 6.30 1.67
N ARG A 58 9.09 5.72 0.51
CA ARG A 58 8.45 6.09 -0.75
C ARG A 58 6.95 5.84 -0.71
N MET A 59 6.54 4.68 -0.19
CA MET A 59 5.12 4.32 -0.07
C MET A 59 4.37 5.24 0.88
N VAL A 60 4.99 5.59 2.02
CA VAL A 60 4.39 6.51 2.99
C VAL A 60 4.17 7.88 2.37
N ASN A 61 5.16 8.39 1.63
CA ASN A 61 5.05 9.70 0.95
C ASN A 61 3.98 9.66 -0.13
N GLN A 62 3.92 8.60 -0.90
CA GLN A 62 2.93 8.42 -1.95
C GLN A 62 1.52 8.36 -1.37
N ARG A 63 1.36 7.63 -0.27
CA ARG A 63 0.08 7.53 0.45
C ARG A 63 -0.36 8.91 0.96
N ARG A 64 0.57 9.70 1.50
CA ARG A 64 0.27 11.06 1.97
C ARG A 64 -0.24 11.94 0.84
N LYS A 65 0.40 11.90 -0.34
CA LYS A 65 -0.03 12.67 -1.51
C LYS A 65 -1.45 12.28 -1.94
N LEU A 66 -1.75 10.99 -1.95
CA LEU A 66 -3.08 10.51 -2.33
C LEU A 66 -4.14 10.93 -1.33
N LEU A 67 -3.83 10.87 -0.03
CA LEU A 67 -4.75 11.32 1.01
C LEU A 67 -5.01 12.82 0.92
N ASP A 68 -3.99 13.61 0.62
CA ASP A 68 -4.15 15.06 0.42
C ASP A 68 -5.04 15.34 -0.79
N TYR A 69 -4.88 14.56 -1.85
CA TYR A 69 -5.73 14.68 -3.05
C TYR A 69 -7.20 14.40 -2.72
N LEU A 70 -7.47 13.45 -1.82
CA LEU A 70 -8.82 13.06 -1.45
C LEU A 70 -9.51 14.03 -0.48
N LYS A 71 -8.75 14.94 0.12
CA LYS A 71 -9.34 16.01 0.93
C LYS A 71 -10.07 16.99 0.00
#